data_44554ed0643e9f7285066b3561433822
#
_entry.id   44554ed0643e9f7285066b3561433822
#
_cell.length_a   1.000
_cell.length_b   1.000
_cell.length_c   1.000
_cell.angle_alpha   90.00
_cell.angle_beta   90.00
_cell.angle_gamma   90.00
#
_symmetry.space_group_name_H-M   'P 1'
#
loop_
_entity.id
_entity.type
_entity.pdbx_description
1 polymer ?
#
loop_
_entity_poly.entity_id
_entity_poly.type
_entity_poly.pdbx_seq_one_letter_code
_entity_poly.pdbx_strand_id
1 'polypeptide(L)'
;MAAPAAAAHRKARCAHKPRRKTCTEAVISRKNIIFAIVKTANTMNAITRTDFTFEGQRGKYTGKVRDVYDIDDRYLVMVVTDRISAFDVVLPEGIPYKGQVLNQIAAKFLDATADILPNWKIAVPDPMVTVGRKCEPFKVEMVIRGYLSGHAWREYKAGKRTICGVAMPEGMVENQKFPEPIITPTSKAAEGHDEDISKEEIIAAGLVGREEYEQLERYTRAIYARGCEIAAKMGLILVDTKYEFGKSDGTIYLMDEIHTPDSSRYFYAEGYAERLARGERQRQLSKEFVREWLMANGFQGQAGQKVPEMTPEIVAGITDRYIELYENITGERFIKGAEAADTQSILHRIERNVAACLKSLK
;
A
#
# COMPACT_ATOMS: atom_id res chain seq x y z
N MET A 1 -21.18 -93.00 28.56
CA MET A 1 -20.16 -93.96 28.97
C MET A 1 -18.81 -93.50 28.39
N ALA A 2 -17.88 -93.35 29.30
CA ALA A 2 -16.43 -93.44 29.12
C ALA A 2 -15.67 -92.51 28.20
N ALA A 3 -14.87 -91.76 28.87
CA ALA A 3 -13.59 -91.15 28.42
C ALA A 3 -12.57 -92.25 28.05
N PRO A 4 -11.23 -92.00 27.80
CA PRO A 4 -10.45 -90.77 27.95
C PRO A 4 -9.34 -90.55 26.87
N ALA A 5 -8.65 -89.40 26.99
CA ALA A 5 -7.22 -89.12 26.98
C ALA A 5 -6.37 -89.33 25.72
N ALA A 6 -5.59 -88.34 25.35
CA ALA A 6 -4.14 -88.27 25.60
C ALA A 6 -3.49 -87.05 25.05
N ALA A 7 -2.56 -86.50 25.82
CA ALA A 7 -1.75 -85.33 25.54
C ALA A 7 -0.60 -85.58 24.53
N ALA A 8 -0.21 -84.54 23.79
CA ALA A 8 1.13 -84.44 23.21
C ALA A 8 1.60 -82.97 23.13
N HIS A 9 2.67 -82.74 23.89
CA HIS A 9 3.46 -81.50 23.86
C HIS A 9 4.07 -81.22 22.50
N ARG A 10 3.90 -79.95 22.01
CA ARG A 10 4.84 -79.39 21.04
C ARG A 10 5.16 -77.95 21.36
N LYS A 11 6.42 -77.72 21.54
CA LYS A 11 7.05 -76.43 21.78
C LYS A 11 6.74 -75.39 20.64
N ALA A 12 6.16 -74.25 21.00
CA ALA A 12 6.02 -73.16 20.07
C ALA A 12 7.22 -72.20 20.16
N ARG A 13 7.83 -71.92 19.02
CA ARG A 13 8.91 -70.93 18.82
C ARG A 13 8.35 -69.55 18.94
N CYS A 14 9.00 -68.67 19.70
CA CYS A 14 8.78 -67.24 19.73
C CYS A 14 9.13 -66.65 18.33
N ALA A 15 8.12 -66.10 17.66
CA ALA A 15 8.31 -65.24 16.50
C ALA A 15 8.21 -63.78 16.93
N HIS A 16 9.30 -63.06 16.78
CA HIS A 16 9.36 -61.62 16.95
C HIS A 16 8.42 -60.93 15.95
N LYS A 17 7.38 -60.24 16.39
CA LYS A 17 6.58 -59.32 15.57
C LYS A 17 7.30 -57.98 15.50
N PRO A 18 7.47 -57.38 14.29
CA PRO A 18 8.00 -56.00 14.18
C PRO A 18 6.98 -55.00 14.76
N ARG A 19 7.46 -54.11 15.62
CA ARG A 19 6.68 -52.98 16.15
C ARG A 19 6.17 -52.11 15.00
N ARG A 20 4.86 -52.00 14.85
CA ARG A 20 4.24 -50.99 13.99
C ARG A 20 4.58 -49.63 14.60
N LYS A 21 5.40 -48.82 13.90
CA LYS A 21 5.51 -47.40 14.17
C LYS A 21 4.13 -46.80 14.00
N THR A 22 3.66 -46.10 15.00
CA THR A 22 2.33 -45.49 15.03
C THR A 22 2.27 -44.37 13.97
N CYS A 23 1.13 -44.24 13.33
CA CYS A 23 0.86 -43.27 12.28
C CYS A 23 1.14 -41.79 12.69
N THR A 24 1.21 -41.55 13.99
CA THR A 24 1.51 -40.25 14.62
C THR A 24 2.96 -39.79 14.40
N GLU A 25 3.93 -40.71 14.44
CA GLU A 25 5.34 -40.35 14.20
C GLU A 25 5.62 -39.99 12.72
N ALA A 26 4.94 -40.63 11.78
CA ALA A 26 5.05 -40.35 10.35
C ALA A 26 4.39 -39.00 9.98
N VAL A 27 3.32 -38.59 10.67
CA VAL A 27 2.66 -37.29 10.48
C VAL A 27 3.48 -36.15 11.06
N ILE A 28 4.12 -36.35 12.21
CA ILE A 28 5.01 -35.35 12.83
C ILE A 28 6.26 -35.12 11.95
N SER A 29 6.83 -36.20 11.40
CA SER A 29 7.99 -36.09 10.48
C SER A 29 7.63 -35.36 9.19
N ARG A 30 6.45 -35.60 8.60
CA ARG A 30 5.99 -34.89 7.40
C ARG A 30 5.66 -33.41 7.69
N LYS A 31 5.05 -33.09 8.83
CA LYS A 31 4.82 -31.69 9.23
C LYS A 31 6.13 -30.94 9.45
N ASN A 32 7.13 -31.58 10.10
CA ASN A 32 8.43 -30.95 10.31
C ASN A 32 9.22 -30.77 9.00
N ILE A 33 9.08 -31.68 8.03
CA ILE A 33 9.69 -31.54 6.71
C ILE A 33 8.98 -30.44 5.89
N ILE A 34 7.66 -30.37 5.92
CA ILE A 34 6.90 -29.28 5.29
C ILE A 34 7.22 -27.95 5.96
N PHE A 35 7.32 -27.89 7.28
CA PHE A 35 7.72 -26.69 8.02
C PHE A 35 9.18 -26.26 7.73
N ALA A 36 10.10 -27.24 7.57
CA ALA A 36 11.49 -26.96 7.18
C ALA A 36 11.58 -26.51 5.71
N ILE A 37 10.80 -27.10 4.80
CA ILE A 37 10.75 -26.69 3.37
C ILE A 37 10.10 -25.30 3.26
N VAL A 38 9.08 -24.98 4.06
CA VAL A 38 8.50 -23.64 4.12
C VAL A 38 9.46 -22.63 4.74
N LYS A 39 10.28 -23.03 5.73
CA LYS A 39 11.32 -22.16 6.32
C LYS A 39 12.50 -21.86 5.38
N THR A 40 12.84 -22.77 4.46
CA THR A 40 13.93 -22.56 3.50
C THR A 40 13.48 -21.94 2.18
N ALA A 41 12.16 -21.83 1.93
CA ALA A 41 11.62 -21.37 0.66
C ALA A 41 11.12 -19.92 0.66
N ASN A 42 11.26 -19.13 1.73
CA ASN A 42 10.60 -17.83 1.77
C ASN A 42 11.34 -16.73 2.55
N THR A 43 12.64 -16.54 2.32
CA THR A 43 13.20 -15.19 2.43
C THR A 43 12.84 -14.47 1.13
N MET A 44 11.61 -13.96 1.05
CA MET A 44 11.23 -13.07 -0.04
C MET A 44 12.08 -11.81 0.10
N ASN A 45 12.94 -11.56 -0.89
CA ASN A 45 13.85 -10.44 -0.86
C ASN A 45 13.09 -9.13 -1.13
N ALA A 46 13.07 -8.25 -0.14
CA ALA A 46 12.49 -6.93 -0.27
C ALA A 46 13.55 -5.93 -0.78
N ILE A 47 13.16 -5.09 -1.72
CA ILE A 47 13.99 -3.97 -2.20
C ILE A 47 13.75 -2.76 -1.30
N THR A 48 14.57 -2.58 -0.29
CA THR A 48 14.44 -1.46 0.65
C THR A 48 15.33 -0.27 0.32
N ARG A 49 16.30 -0.44 -0.56
CA ARG A 49 17.23 0.61 -1.00
C ARG A 49 17.65 0.37 -2.44
N THR A 50 17.78 1.46 -3.19
CA THR A 50 18.43 1.44 -4.49
C THR A 50 19.59 2.42 -4.50
N ASP A 51 20.61 2.15 -5.32
CA ASP A 51 21.80 3.02 -5.45
C ASP A 51 22.32 2.98 -6.88
N PHE A 52 21.42 3.37 -7.81
CA PHE A 52 21.72 3.39 -9.24
C PHE A 52 22.48 4.66 -9.63
N THR A 53 23.22 4.53 -10.72
CA THR A 53 23.84 5.67 -11.39
C THR A 53 23.35 5.69 -12.85
N PHE A 54 22.59 6.71 -13.21
CA PHE A 54 22.05 6.87 -14.54
C PHE A 54 22.78 7.99 -15.30
N GLU A 55 22.86 7.86 -16.61
CA GLU A 55 23.38 8.94 -17.47
C GLU A 55 22.50 10.18 -17.34
N GLY A 56 23.11 11.34 -17.10
CA GLY A 56 22.40 12.61 -16.88
C GLY A 56 21.86 12.79 -15.46
N GLN A 57 22.17 11.89 -14.54
CA GLN A 57 21.73 12.03 -13.15
C GLN A 57 22.32 13.28 -12.49
N ARG A 58 21.43 14.14 -11.96
CA ARG A 58 21.76 15.38 -11.22
C ARG A 58 21.67 15.23 -9.72
N GLY A 59 20.77 14.36 -9.25
CA GLY A 59 20.54 14.14 -7.84
C GLY A 59 19.78 12.87 -7.55
N LYS A 60 19.71 12.54 -6.26
CA LYS A 60 18.89 11.47 -5.71
C LYS A 60 18.24 11.94 -4.42
N TYR A 61 16.96 11.67 -4.30
CA TYR A 61 16.20 11.86 -3.07
C TYR A 61 15.70 10.50 -2.57
N THR A 62 15.89 10.22 -1.29
CA THR A 62 15.39 9.00 -0.64
C THR A 62 14.25 9.36 0.29
N GLY A 63 13.03 9.07 -0.13
CA GLY A 63 11.82 9.26 0.67
C GLY A 63 11.51 8.09 1.58
N LYS A 64 10.37 8.16 2.29
CA LYS A 64 9.93 7.09 3.23
C LYS A 64 9.72 5.73 2.53
N VAL A 65 9.27 5.74 1.26
CA VAL A 65 8.95 4.52 0.49
C VAL A 65 9.45 4.53 -0.95
N ARG A 66 10.06 5.62 -1.41
CA ARG A 66 10.53 5.81 -2.79
C ARG A 66 11.94 6.35 -2.83
N ASP A 67 12.70 5.90 -3.82
CA ASP A 67 13.96 6.52 -4.23
C ASP A 67 13.72 7.23 -5.56
N VAL A 68 14.03 8.53 -5.63
CA VAL A 68 13.76 9.38 -6.80
C VAL A 68 15.07 9.91 -7.34
N TYR A 69 15.32 9.68 -8.61
CA TYR A 69 16.51 10.17 -9.32
C TYR A 69 16.12 11.28 -10.28
N ASP A 70 16.79 12.42 -10.19
CA ASP A 70 16.64 13.54 -11.09
C ASP A 70 17.56 13.35 -12.31
N ILE A 71 16.98 13.37 -13.50
CA ILE A 71 17.70 13.16 -14.76
C ILE A 71 17.61 14.41 -15.63
N ASP A 72 18.75 15.01 -15.91
CA ASP A 72 18.93 16.20 -16.76
C ASP A 72 18.05 17.41 -16.35
N ASP A 73 17.59 17.46 -15.11
CA ASP A 73 16.63 18.45 -14.59
C ASP A 73 15.28 18.47 -15.35
N ARG A 74 14.99 17.40 -16.08
CA ARG A 74 13.80 17.25 -16.94
C ARG A 74 12.92 16.08 -16.58
N TYR A 75 13.53 14.99 -16.11
CA TYR A 75 12.84 13.76 -15.82
C TYR A 75 13.11 13.30 -14.37
N LEU A 76 12.14 12.61 -13.80
CA LEU A 76 12.29 11.87 -12.56
C LEU A 76 12.16 10.38 -12.83
N VAL A 77 13.11 9.61 -12.32
CA VAL A 77 12.99 8.14 -12.20
C VAL A 77 12.59 7.85 -10.77
N MET A 78 11.35 7.43 -10.58
CA MET A 78 10.82 7.09 -9.26
C MET A 78 10.79 5.58 -9.09
N VAL A 79 11.63 5.06 -8.22
CA VAL A 79 11.65 3.65 -7.83
C VAL A 79 10.83 3.49 -6.57
N VAL A 80 9.70 2.80 -6.67
CA VAL A 80 8.86 2.47 -5.52
C VAL A 80 9.45 1.25 -4.84
N THR A 81 9.97 1.45 -3.62
CA THR A 81 10.63 0.39 -2.86
C THR A 81 9.65 -0.39 -2.01
N ASP A 82 10.13 -1.49 -1.45
CA ASP A 82 9.36 -2.33 -0.53
C ASP A 82 9.38 -1.81 0.92
N ARG A 83 9.95 -0.61 1.15
CA ARG A 83 9.83 0.06 2.46
C ARG A 83 8.38 0.32 2.79
N ILE A 84 8.03 0.14 4.05
CA ILE A 84 6.71 0.52 4.58
C ILE A 84 6.89 1.53 5.71
N SER A 85 6.05 2.55 5.74
CA SER A 85 6.04 3.53 6.83
C SER A 85 4.65 3.61 7.44
N ALA A 86 4.60 3.78 8.77
CA ALA A 86 3.38 4.06 9.50
C ALA A 86 3.69 5.03 10.63
N PHE A 87 2.77 5.96 10.93
CA PHE A 87 3.00 7.01 11.93
C PHE A 87 4.29 7.81 11.66
N ASP A 88 4.58 8.09 10.37
CA ASP A 88 5.80 8.76 9.88
C ASP A 88 7.13 8.05 10.16
N VAL A 89 7.09 6.85 10.70
CA VAL A 89 8.27 6.00 10.93
C VAL A 89 8.38 4.95 9.81
N VAL A 90 9.55 4.84 9.18
CA VAL A 90 9.87 3.72 8.29
C VAL A 90 10.11 2.50 9.15
N LEU A 91 9.35 1.42 8.89
CA LEU A 91 9.47 0.18 9.66
C LEU A 91 10.74 -0.58 9.27
N PRO A 92 11.29 -1.40 10.18
CA PRO A 92 12.60 -2.03 9.99
C PRO A 92 12.63 -3.06 8.86
N GLU A 93 11.50 -3.74 8.61
CA GLU A 93 11.42 -4.77 7.58
C GLU A 93 10.73 -4.25 6.32
N GLY A 94 11.26 -4.62 5.15
CA GLY A 94 10.60 -4.38 3.87
C GLY A 94 9.49 -5.40 3.63
N ILE A 95 8.47 -5.00 2.88
CA ILE A 95 7.34 -5.84 2.49
C ILE A 95 7.52 -6.25 1.04
N PRO A 96 7.91 -7.49 0.75
CA PRO A 96 8.14 -7.96 -0.62
C PRO A 96 6.96 -7.69 -1.55
N TYR A 97 7.25 -7.26 -2.77
CA TYR A 97 6.28 -6.87 -3.80
C TYR A 97 5.46 -5.59 -3.51
N LYS A 98 5.59 -4.97 -2.34
CA LYS A 98 4.84 -3.74 -2.03
C LYS A 98 5.12 -2.64 -3.05
N GLY A 99 6.39 -2.44 -3.41
CA GLY A 99 6.80 -1.45 -4.41
C GLY A 99 6.14 -1.71 -5.78
N GLN A 100 6.14 -2.96 -6.23
CA GLN A 100 5.48 -3.37 -7.46
C GLN A 100 3.97 -3.11 -7.40
N VAL A 101 3.30 -3.51 -6.33
CA VAL A 101 1.85 -3.29 -6.13
C VAL A 101 1.50 -1.81 -6.24
N LEU A 102 2.20 -0.95 -5.49
CA LEU A 102 1.91 0.49 -5.48
C LEU A 102 2.15 1.13 -6.85
N ASN A 103 3.30 0.83 -7.47
CA ASN A 103 3.65 1.43 -8.75
C ASN A 103 2.67 1.03 -9.87
N GLN A 104 2.28 -0.24 -9.94
CA GLN A 104 1.34 -0.72 -10.95
C GLN A 104 -0.07 -0.17 -10.76
N ILE A 105 -0.56 -0.08 -9.51
CA ILE A 105 -1.85 0.57 -9.22
C ILE A 105 -1.81 2.04 -9.63
N ALA A 106 -0.77 2.78 -9.19
CA ALA A 106 -0.61 4.20 -9.54
C ALA A 106 -0.58 4.41 -11.06
N ALA A 107 0.21 3.63 -11.79
CA ALA A 107 0.32 3.72 -13.24
C ALA A 107 -1.02 3.50 -13.95
N LYS A 108 -1.78 2.48 -13.53
CA LYS A 108 -3.12 2.17 -14.07
C LYS A 108 -4.10 3.33 -13.86
N PHE A 109 -4.14 3.91 -12.66
CA PHE A 109 -5.04 5.02 -12.38
C PHE A 109 -4.60 6.34 -13.02
N LEU A 110 -3.30 6.59 -13.18
CA LEU A 110 -2.79 7.73 -13.95
C LEU A 110 -3.23 7.63 -15.42
N ASP A 111 -3.25 6.43 -16.00
CA ASP A 111 -3.79 6.21 -17.35
C ASP A 111 -5.32 6.41 -17.40
N ALA A 112 -6.03 5.87 -16.42
CA ALA A 112 -7.49 5.94 -16.36
C ALA A 112 -8.04 7.35 -16.11
N THR A 113 -7.20 8.32 -15.76
CA THR A 113 -7.55 9.72 -15.50
C THR A 113 -6.88 10.71 -16.44
N ALA A 114 -6.13 10.22 -17.45
CA ALA A 114 -5.35 11.06 -18.36
C ALA A 114 -6.21 11.98 -19.26
N ASP A 115 -7.48 11.67 -19.44
CA ASP A 115 -8.48 12.48 -20.14
C ASP A 115 -9.00 13.65 -19.29
N ILE A 116 -8.81 13.63 -17.97
CA ILE A 116 -9.23 14.71 -17.05
C ILE A 116 -8.17 15.82 -17.00
N LEU A 117 -6.91 15.43 -16.82
CA LEU A 117 -5.76 16.34 -16.87
C LEU A 117 -4.49 15.55 -17.21
N PRO A 118 -3.46 16.21 -17.75
CA PRO A 118 -2.18 15.55 -17.96
C PRO A 118 -1.57 15.11 -16.64
N ASN A 119 -0.83 14.03 -16.66
CA ASN A 119 -0.09 13.56 -15.48
C ASN A 119 1.42 13.46 -15.78
N TRP A 120 2.21 13.37 -14.72
CA TRP A 120 3.66 13.40 -14.80
C TRP A 120 4.27 12.13 -15.45
N LYS A 121 3.54 11.02 -15.48
CA LYS A 121 4.02 9.73 -15.99
C LYS A 121 4.29 9.77 -17.49
N ILE A 122 5.48 9.35 -17.90
CA ILE A 122 5.87 9.17 -19.31
C ILE A 122 5.94 7.67 -19.63
N ALA A 123 6.60 6.87 -18.78
CA ALA A 123 6.79 5.45 -19.02
C ALA A 123 6.86 4.66 -17.70
N VAL A 124 6.57 3.35 -17.78
CA VAL A 124 6.73 2.39 -16.70
C VAL A 124 7.69 1.29 -17.20
N PRO A 125 9.01 1.55 -17.16
CA PRO A 125 10.00 0.62 -17.72
C PRO A 125 10.14 -0.66 -16.90
N ASP A 126 9.75 -0.65 -15.63
CA ASP A 126 9.79 -1.80 -14.72
C ASP A 126 8.56 -1.78 -13.81
N PRO A 127 8.05 -2.93 -13.37
CA PRO A 127 6.91 -2.98 -12.42
C PRO A 127 7.06 -2.12 -11.17
N MET A 128 8.29 -1.83 -10.75
CA MET A 128 8.60 -1.00 -9.57
C MET A 128 8.97 0.44 -9.93
N VAL A 129 8.98 0.84 -11.21
CA VAL A 129 9.52 2.13 -11.62
C VAL A 129 8.60 2.89 -12.55
N THR A 130 8.38 4.15 -12.25
CA THR A 130 7.79 5.13 -13.15
C THR A 130 8.84 6.16 -13.53
N VAL A 131 9.00 6.42 -14.82
CA VAL A 131 9.75 7.55 -15.37
C VAL A 131 8.76 8.60 -15.77
N GLY A 132 8.97 9.82 -15.33
CA GLY A 132 8.04 10.91 -15.60
C GLY A 132 8.70 12.27 -15.73
N ARG A 133 7.88 13.26 -16.06
CA ARG A 133 8.25 14.65 -16.17
C ARG A 133 8.58 15.21 -14.78
N LYS A 134 9.69 15.94 -14.67
CA LYS A 134 9.95 16.76 -13.50
C LYS A 134 9.02 17.97 -13.52
N CYS A 135 8.20 18.10 -12.48
CA CYS A 135 7.31 19.24 -12.28
C CYS A 135 7.73 19.97 -11.00
N GLU A 136 7.47 21.25 -10.96
CA GLU A 136 7.56 22.05 -9.73
C GLU A 136 6.31 21.76 -8.89
N PRO A 137 6.43 21.14 -7.70
CA PRO A 137 5.26 20.76 -6.91
C PRO A 137 4.59 21.95 -6.26
N PHE A 138 3.25 21.97 -6.23
CA PHE A 138 2.52 22.82 -5.31
C PHE A 138 2.79 22.36 -3.87
N LYS A 139 2.94 23.31 -2.95
CA LYS A 139 3.25 23.02 -1.53
C LYS A 139 2.01 22.65 -0.72
N VAL A 140 1.07 21.98 -1.36
CA VAL A 140 -0.18 21.50 -0.75
C VAL A 140 -0.51 20.11 -1.26
N GLU A 141 -1.09 19.29 -0.39
CA GLU A 141 -1.72 18.02 -0.76
C GLU A 141 -3.23 18.21 -0.77
N MET A 142 -3.89 17.79 -1.84
CA MET A 142 -5.34 17.90 -2.00
C MET A 142 -5.99 16.59 -1.50
N VAL A 143 -6.40 16.59 -0.23
CA VAL A 143 -7.10 15.45 0.36
C VAL A 143 -8.60 15.60 0.13
N ILE A 144 -9.24 14.59 -0.47
CA ILE A 144 -10.69 14.55 -0.67
C ILE A 144 -11.29 13.39 0.10
N ARG A 145 -12.42 13.65 0.77
CA ARG A 145 -13.10 12.68 1.63
C ARG A 145 -14.57 12.58 1.25
N GLY A 146 -14.99 11.38 0.83
CA GLY A 146 -16.39 11.07 0.61
C GLY A 146 -17.12 10.56 1.85
N TYR A 147 -16.35 10.19 2.89
CA TYR A 147 -16.86 9.56 4.11
C TYR A 147 -16.17 10.12 5.35
N LEU A 148 -16.88 10.18 6.46
CA LEU A 148 -16.36 10.61 7.74
C LEU A 148 -15.52 9.50 8.40
N SER A 149 -14.26 9.40 7.99
CA SER A 149 -13.35 8.32 8.39
C SER A 149 -11.95 8.86 8.74
N GLY A 150 -11.15 8.06 9.40
CA GLY A 150 -9.75 8.35 9.68
C GLY A 150 -9.54 9.66 10.46
N HIS A 151 -8.72 10.58 9.92
CA HIS A 151 -8.43 11.85 10.57
C HIS A 151 -9.70 12.69 10.80
N ALA A 152 -10.53 12.85 9.77
CA ALA A 152 -11.77 13.62 9.89
C ALA A 152 -12.72 13.07 10.98
N TRP A 153 -12.80 11.74 11.12
CA TRP A 153 -13.56 11.13 12.20
C TRP A 153 -12.97 11.43 13.58
N ARG A 154 -11.63 11.36 13.74
CA ARG A 154 -10.97 11.66 15.02
C ARG A 154 -11.27 13.10 15.48
N GLU A 155 -11.17 14.07 14.55
CA GLU A 155 -11.50 15.47 14.80
C GLU A 155 -12.98 15.65 15.14
N TYR A 156 -13.87 15.01 14.40
CA TYR A 156 -15.32 15.05 14.64
C TYR A 156 -15.69 14.46 16.00
N LYS A 157 -15.11 13.30 16.35
CA LYS A 157 -15.29 12.63 17.65
C LYS A 157 -14.76 13.47 18.80
N ALA A 158 -13.71 14.25 18.59
CA ALA A 158 -13.16 15.21 19.54
C ALA A 158 -14.03 16.47 19.70
N GLY A 159 -15.17 16.58 18.99
CA GLY A 159 -16.12 17.69 19.09
C GLY A 159 -15.99 18.75 18.01
N LYS A 160 -14.99 18.68 17.10
CA LYS A 160 -14.88 19.62 15.99
C LYS A 160 -15.99 19.38 14.97
N ARG A 161 -16.49 20.48 14.40
CA ARG A 161 -17.50 20.45 13.31
C ARG A 161 -17.01 21.16 12.06
N THR A 162 -15.73 21.52 12.06
CA THR A 162 -15.04 22.14 10.94
C THR A 162 -13.66 21.53 10.82
N ILE A 163 -13.23 21.23 9.59
CA ILE A 163 -11.89 20.75 9.27
C ILE A 163 -11.41 21.49 8.01
N CYS A 164 -10.21 22.07 8.03
CA CYS A 164 -9.65 22.87 6.92
C CYS A 164 -10.64 23.94 6.39
N GLY A 165 -11.39 24.59 7.28
CA GLY A 165 -12.41 25.59 6.91
C GLY A 165 -13.74 25.01 6.42
N VAL A 166 -13.87 23.69 6.24
CA VAL A 166 -15.08 23.04 5.71
C VAL A 166 -15.94 22.51 6.86
N ALA A 167 -17.24 22.90 6.87
CA ALA A 167 -18.20 22.43 7.87
C ALA A 167 -18.55 20.94 7.65
N MET A 168 -18.62 20.20 8.73
CA MET A 168 -19.11 18.82 8.76
C MET A 168 -20.52 18.79 9.37
N PRO A 169 -21.50 18.10 8.75
CA PRO A 169 -22.86 18.02 9.26
C PRO A 169 -22.93 17.45 10.68
N GLU A 170 -23.91 17.93 11.46
CA GLU A 170 -24.19 17.39 12.80
C GLU A 170 -24.77 15.98 12.74
N GLY A 171 -24.56 15.20 13.80
CA GLY A 171 -25.17 13.87 13.96
C GLY A 171 -24.58 12.77 13.09
N MET A 172 -23.48 13.02 12.41
CA MET A 172 -22.80 11.97 11.62
C MET A 172 -22.12 10.95 12.53
N VAL A 173 -22.06 9.70 12.03
CA VAL A 173 -21.34 8.59 12.67
C VAL A 173 -20.09 8.19 11.89
N GLU A 174 -19.21 7.42 12.52
CA GLU A 174 -17.99 6.94 11.89
C GLU A 174 -18.28 6.18 10.60
N ASN A 175 -17.51 6.46 9.55
CA ASN A 175 -17.61 5.87 8.22
C ASN A 175 -18.89 6.22 7.45
N GLN A 176 -19.72 7.14 7.93
CA GLN A 176 -20.87 7.63 7.21
C GLN A 176 -20.44 8.46 5.99
N LYS A 177 -21.16 8.29 4.89
CA LYS A 177 -20.95 9.07 3.67
C LYS A 177 -21.34 10.53 3.89
N PHE A 178 -20.49 11.47 3.45
CA PHE A 178 -20.85 12.88 3.36
C PHE A 178 -21.94 13.10 2.29
N PRO A 179 -22.82 14.10 2.46
CA PRO A 179 -23.75 14.50 1.40
C PRO A 179 -23.03 14.81 0.08
N GLU A 180 -21.90 15.53 0.17
CA GLU A 180 -20.96 15.79 -0.90
C GLU A 180 -19.53 15.55 -0.39
N PRO A 181 -18.61 15.04 -1.24
CA PRO A 181 -17.22 14.90 -0.83
C PRO A 181 -16.60 16.25 -0.45
N ILE A 182 -15.90 16.28 0.68
CA ILE A 182 -15.21 17.47 1.18
C ILE A 182 -13.73 17.44 0.84
N ILE A 183 -13.15 18.61 0.56
CA ILE A 183 -11.71 18.76 0.32
C ILE A 183 -11.10 19.37 1.58
N THR A 184 -10.10 18.69 2.13
CA THR A 184 -9.41 19.02 3.38
C THR A 184 -7.91 19.02 3.12
N PRO A 185 -7.35 20.11 2.57
CA PRO A 185 -5.96 20.15 2.18
C PRO A 185 -5.02 20.06 3.38
N THR A 186 -3.78 19.64 3.11
CA THR A 186 -2.68 19.77 4.06
C THR A 186 -1.54 20.55 3.43
N SER A 187 -0.83 21.32 4.24
CA SER A 187 0.43 21.93 3.82
C SER A 187 1.48 20.82 3.67
N LYS A 188 2.34 20.93 2.66
CA LYS A 188 3.48 20.05 2.49
C LYS A 188 4.68 20.67 3.22
N ALA A 189 4.92 20.22 4.44
CA ALA A 189 6.02 20.73 5.25
C ALA A 189 7.37 20.32 4.63
N ALA A 190 8.33 21.24 4.62
CA ALA A 190 9.71 20.91 4.26
C ALA A 190 10.36 20.01 5.32
N GLU A 191 10.00 20.23 6.60
CA GLU A 191 10.40 19.40 7.76
C GLU A 191 9.20 19.27 8.70
N GLY A 192 9.02 18.10 9.32
CA GLY A 192 7.94 17.82 10.27
C GLY A 192 6.77 17.05 9.67
N HIS A 193 5.57 17.36 10.13
CA HIS A 193 4.33 16.71 9.70
C HIS A 193 3.52 17.66 8.83
N ASP A 194 2.78 17.08 7.87
CA ASP A 194 1.79 17.82 7.10
C ASP A 194 0.66 18.30 8.03
N GLU A 195 0.29 19.57 7.92
CA GLU A 195 -0.70 20.21 8.79
C GLU A 195 -1.97 20.53 8.00
N ASP A 196 -3.12 20.34 8.66
CA ASP A 196 -4.41 20.77 8.11
C ASP A 196 -4.38 22.28 7.84
N ILE A 197 -4.78 22.69 6.64
CA ILE A 197 -4.79 24.09 6.21
C ILE A 197 -6.06 24.36 5.37
N SER A 198 -6.68 25.52 5.56
CA SER A 198 -7.85 25.90 4.78
C SER A 198 -7.47 26.50 3.41
N LYS A 199 -8.43 26.53 2.49
CA LYS A 199 -8.30 27.24 1.20
C LYS A 199 -7.87 28.69 1.40
N GLU A 200 -8.49 29.37 2.35
CA GLU A 200 -8.25 30.78 2.63
C GLU A 200 -6.83 31.00 3.13
N GLU A 201 -6.35 30.16 4.01
CA GLU A 201 -4.97 30.20 4.52
C GLU A 201 -3.94 29.87 3.42
N ILE A 202 -4.19 28.88 2.56
CA ILE A 202 -3.34 28.56 1.40
C ILE A 202 -3.16 29.78 0.51
N ILE A 203 -4.26 30.46 0.16
CA ILE A 203 -4.26 31.64 -0.71
C ILE A 203 -3.59 32.82 0.00
N ALA A 204 -3.93 33.05 1.28
CA ALA A 204 -3.36 34.15 2.05
C ALA A 204 -1.85 34.00 2.27
N ALA A 205 -1.37 32.77 2.45
CA ALA A 205 0.07 32.46 2.58
C ALA A 205 0.81 32.48 1.23
N GLY A 206 0.10 32.63 0.10
CA GLY A 206 0.71 32.60 -1.24
C GLY A 206 1.27 31.24 -1.64
N LEU A 207 0.82 30.15 -1.01
CA LEU A 207 1.25 28.79 -1.35
C LEU A 207 0.72 28.35 -2.71
N VAL A 208 -0.52 28.77 -3.05
CA VAL A 208 -1.17 28.57 -4.35
C VAL A 208 -2.02 29.80 -4.67
N GLY A 209 -1.96 30.27 -5.91
CA GLY A 209 -2.84 31.36 -6.37
C GLY A 209 -4.32 30.93 -6.37
N ARG A 210 -5.25 31.90 -6.18
CA ARG A 210 -6.69 31.60 -6.09
C ARG A 210 -7.21 30.82 -7.31
N GLU A 211 -6.90 31.28 -8.51
CA GLU A 211 -7.35 30.64 -9.76
C GLU A 211 -6.79 29.22 -9.92
N GLU A 212 -5.52 29.04 -9.56
CA GLU A 212 -4.87 27.73 -9.58
C GLU A 212 -5.50 26.81 -8.54
N TYR A 213 -5.72 27.28 -7.31
CA TYR A 213 -6.38 26.49 -6.28
C TYR A 213 -7.77 26.01 -6.71
N GLU A 214 -8.57 26.87 -7.31
CA GLU A 214 -9.89 26.52 -7.84
C GLU A 214 -9.79 25.48 -8.98
N GLN A 215 -8.70 25.52 -9.76
CA GLN A 215 -8.43 24.51 -10.77
C GLN A 215 -8.03 23.18 -10.10
N LEU A 216 -7.19 23.20 -9.07
CA LEU A 216 -6.86 22.00 -8.29
C LEU A 216 -8.11 21.37 -7.65
N GLU A 217 -9.05 22.17 -7.12
CA GLU A 217 -10.33 21.67 -6.57
C GLU A 217 -11.15 20.95 -7.66
N ARG A 218 -11.29 21.54 -8.84
CA ARG A 218 -12.02 20.91 -9.96
C ARG A 218 -11.39 19.58 -10.36
N TYR A 219 -10.07 19.55 -10.52
CA TYR A 219 -9.35 18.33 -10.86
C TYR A 219 -9.48 17.27 -9.76
N THR A 220 -9.30 17.66 -8.50
CA THR A 220 -9.45 16.77 -7.34
C THR A 220 -10.80 16.08 -7.33
N ARG A 221 -11.90 16.82 -7.53
CA ARG A 221 -13.26 16.28 -7.58
C ARG A 221 -13.47 15.36 -8.78
N ALA A 222 -12.97 15.73 -9.97
CA ALA A 222 -13.14 14.93 -11.18
C ALA A 222 -12.35 13.60 -11.11
N ILE A 223 -11.10 13.63 -10.63
CA ILE A 223 -10.29 12.42 -10.43
C ILE A 223 -10.93 11.51 -9.38
N TYR A 224 -11.40 12.08 -8.28
CA TYR A 224 -12.07 11.32 -7.22
C TYR A 224 -13.36 10.65 -7.73
N ALA A 225 -14.18 11.34 -8.50
CA ALA A 225 -15.39 10.78 -9.09
C ALA A 225 -15.04 9.59 -10.01
N ARG A 226 -14.03 9.72 -10.88
CA ARG A 226 -13.53 8.63 -11.72
C ARG A 226 -13.00 7.46 -10.88
N GLY A 227 -12.28 7.73 -9.81
CA GLY A 227 -11.81 6.71 -8.86
C GLY A 227 -12.96 5.96 -8.19
N CYS A 228 -14.01 6.67 -7.78
CA CYS A 228 -15.23 6.07 -7.22
C CYS A 228 -15.95 5.16 -8.23
N GLU A 229 -16.07 5.58 -9.51
CA GLU A 229 -16.66 4.77 -10.57
C GLU A 229 -15.89 3.47 -10.82
N ILE A 230 -14.56 3.56 -10.86
CA ILE A 230 -13.68 2.39 -11.04
C ILE A 230 -13.79 1.46 -9.82
N ALA A 231 -13.71 2.00 -8.61
CA ALA A 231 -13.84 1.23 -7.37
C ALA A 231 -15.20 0.51 -7.29
N ALA A 232 -16.29 1.19 -7.66
CA ALA A 232 -17.64 0.61 -7.64
C ALA A 232 -17.76 -0.62 -8.56
N LYS A 233 -17.11 -0.60 -9.73
CA LYS A 233 -17.07 -1.75 -10.65
C LYS A 233 -16.35 -2.96 -10.04
N MET A 234 -15.46 -2.73 -9.08
CA MET A 234 -14.72 -3.76 -8.33
C MET A 234 -15.42 -4.14 -7.02
N GLY A 235 -16.65 -3.67 -6.76
CA GLY A 235 -17.35 -3.91 -5.50
C GLY A 235 -16.72 -3.18 -4.31
N LEU A 236 -15.99 -2.09 -4.57
CA LEU A 236 -15.31 -1.28 -3.58
C LEU A 236 -15.91 0.13 -3.47
N ILE A 237 -15.72 0.75 -2.33
CA ILE A 237 -16.02 2.15 -2.06
C ILE A 237 -14.70 2.88 -1.84
N LEU A 238 -14.38 3.86 -2.69
CA LEU A 238 -13.27 4.78 -2.44
C LEU A 238 -13.70 5.81 -1.38
N VAL A 239 -13.12 5.71 -0.21
CA VAL A 239 -13.53 6.47 0.99
C VAL A 239 -12.92 7.86 1.00
N ASP A 240 -11.62 7.91 0.90
CA ASP A 240 -10.80 9.12 0.83
C ASP A 240 -9.49 8.83 0.08
N THR A 241 -8.88 9.91 -0.39
CA THR A 241 -7.59 9.84 -1.08
C THR A 241 -6.91 11.22 -1.04
N LYS A 242 -5.61 11.25 -1.33
CA LYS A 242 -4.85 12.48 -1.52
C LYS A 242 -4.29 12.55 -2.94
N TYR A 243 -4.17 13.77 -3.45
CA TYR A 243 -3.54 14.06 -4.73
C TYR A 243 -2.48 15.13 -4.56
N GLU A 244 -1.40 14.99 -5.32
CA GLU A 244 -0.37 15.99 -5.46
C GLU A 244 -0.35 16.52 -6.89
N PHE A 245 -0.14 17.82 -7.00
CA PHE A 245 -0.07 18.51 -8.30
C PHE A 245 1.22 19.30 -8.41
N GLY A 246 1.65 19.53 -9.63
CA GLY A 246 2.79 20.38 -9.91
C GLY A 246 2.66 21.04 -11.27
N LYS A 247 3.57 21.95 -11.58
CA LYS A 247 3.61 22.68 -12.84
C LYS A 247 4.86 22.33 -13.66
N SER A 248 4.70 22.26 -14.95
CA SER A 248 5.80 22.26 -15.91
C SER A 248 5.36 23.07 -17.13
N ASP A 249 6.17 24.03 -17.56
CA ASP A 249 5.87 24.89 -18.70
C ASP A 249 4.48 25.55 -18.64
N GLY A 250 4.08 26.02 -17.45
CA GLY A 250 2.79 26.66 -17.20
C GLY A 250 1.58 25.71 -17.11
N THR A 251 1.76 24.44 -17.40
CA THR A 251 0.70 23.41 -17.34
C THR A 251 0.69 22.72 -15.99
N ILE A 252 -0.50 22.49 -15.43
CA ILE A 252 -0.69 21.72 -14.20
C ILE A 252 -0.74 20.22 -14.55
N TYR A 253 0.04 19.43 -13.82
CA TYR A 253 0.12 17.98 -13.94
C TYR A 253 -0.30 17.32 -12.62
N LEU A 254 -1.00 16.20 -12.72
CA LEU A 254 -1.17 15.27 -11.59
C LEU A 254 0.16 14.57 -11.37
N MET A 255 0.62 14.57 -10.12
CA MET A 255 1.92 14.03 -9.74
C MET A 255 1.76 12.83 -8.79
N ASP A 256 2.89 12.21 -8.47
CA ASP A 256 3.06 11.12 -7.50
C ASP A 256 2.15 9.91 -7.79
N GLU A 257 1.70 9.25 -6.75
CA GLU A 257 0.78 8.12 -6.82
C GLU A 257 -0.67 8.55 -6.59
N ILE A 258 -1.60 7.86 -7.24
CA ILE A 258 -3.02 8.04 -6.98
C ILE A 258 -3.70 6.69 -6.75
N HIS A 259 -4.71 6.69 -5.90
CA HIS A 259 -5.62 5.56 -5.65
C HIS A 259 -4.93 4.27 -5.17
N THR A 260 -3.70 4.39 -4.66
CA THR A 260 -2.98 3.25 -4.07
C THR A 260 -3.43 2.99 -2.64
N PRO A 261 -3.17 1.81 -2.09
CA PRO A 261 -3.44 1.53 -0.67
C PRO A 261 -2.71 2.44 0.32
N ASP A 262 -1.62 3.08 -0.10
CA ASP A 262 -0.84 4.01 0.74
C ASP A 262 -1.43 5.42 0.73
N SER A 263 -2.01 5.86 -0.38
CA SER A 263 -2.61 7.18 -0.57
C SER A 263 -4.13 7.22 -0.38
N SER A 264 -4.80 6.06 -0.35
CA SER A 264 -6.26 5.94 -0.36
C SER A 264 -6.78 4.91 0.62
N ARG A 265 -8.04 5.07 1.02
CA ARG A 265 -8.78 4.09 1.80
C ARG A 265 -9.94 3.57 0.98
N TYR A 266 -10.13 2.25 1.00
CA TYR A 266 -11.26 1.58 0.39
C TYR A 266 -12.02 0.77 1.42
N PHE A 267 -13.36 0.72 1.27
CA PHE A 267 -14.19 -0.29 1.93
C PHE A 267 -14.73 -1.27 0.91
N TYR A 268 -15.00 -2.50 1.34
CA TYR A 268 -15.85 -3.40 0.57
C TYR A 268 -17.28 -2.85 0.56
N ALA A 269 -17.90 -2.77 -0.63
CA ALA A 269 -19.29 -2.32 -0.76
C ALA A 269 -20.27 -3.32 -0.13
N GLU A 270 -19.96 -4.61 -0.25
CA GLU A 270 -20.73 -5.68 0.41
C GLU A 270 -20.69 -5.55 1.93
N GLY A 271 -21.87 -5.48 2.53
CA GLY A 271 -22.05 -5.37 3.99
C GLY A 271 -21.73 -3.99 4.57
N TYR A 272 -21.41 -2.97 3.73
CA TYR A 272 -21.13 -1.62 4.23
C TYR A 272 -22.31 -1.01 4.99
N ALA A 273 -23.53 -1.05 4.39
CA ALA A 273 -24.71 -0.43 4.98
C ALA A 273 -25.11 -1.12 6.30
N GLU A 274 -25.08 -2.45 6.32
CA GLU A 274 -25.43 -3.25 7.51
C GLU A 274 -24.44 -3.00 8.66
N ARG A 275 -23.14 -2.94 8.36
CA ARG A 275 -22.12 -2.62 9.37
C ARG A 275 -22.26 -1.19 9.89
N LEU A 276 -22.52 -0.24 9.00
CA LEU A 276 -22.75 1.15 9.37
C LEU A 276 -23.95 1.26 10.33
N ALA A 277 -25.08 0.62 9.98
CA ALA A 277 -26.29 0.65 10.80
C ALA A 277 -26.10 0.02 12.21
N ARG A 278 -25.19 -0.95 12.33
CA ARG A 278 -24.84 -1.60 13.62
C ARG A 278 -23.68 -0.93 14.36
N GLY A 279 -23.08 0.13 13.78
CA GLY A 279 -21.88 0.75 14.37
C GLY A 279 -20.66 -0.16 14.38
N GLU A 280 -20.60 -1.13 13.48
CA GLU A 280 -19.48 -2.08 13.36
C GLU A 280 -18.37 -1.50 12.49
N ARG A 281 -17.14 -2.00 12.70
CA ARG A 281 -16.00 -1.66 11.84
C ARG A 281 -16.24 -2.10 10.41
N GLN A 282 -15.87 -1.24 9.45
CA GLN A 282 -15.94 -1.57 8.03
C GLN A 282 -14.83 -2.55 7.64
N ARG A 283 -15.13 -3.45 6.70
CA ARG A 283 -14.09 -4.22 6.02
C ARG A 283 -13.36 -3.27 5.08
N GLN A 284 -12.07 -3.09 5.31
CA GLN A 284 -11.30 -2.09 4.56
C GLN A 284 -10.08 -2.68 3.85
N LEU A 285 -9.74 -2.04 2.75
CA LEU A 285 -8.52 -2.25 1.96
C LEU A 285 -7.71 -0.95 2.00
N SER A 286 -6.67 -0.93 2.81
CA SER A 286 -5.73 0.19 2.97
C SER A 286 -4.57 -0.26 3.86
N LYS A 287 -3.59 0.60 4.06
CA LYS A 287 -2.51 0.36 5.01
C LYS A 287 -2.96 0.41 6.49
N GLU A 288 -4.22 0.69 6.77
CA GLU A 288 -4.73 0.81 8.15
C GLU A 288 -4.55 -0.46 8.97
N PHE A 289 -4.62 -1.66 8.35
CA PHE A 289 -4.38 -2.92 9.07
C PHE A 289 -2.96 -3.00 9.67
N VAL A 290 -1.96 -2.37 9.03
CA VAL A 290 -0.60 -2.28 9.59
C VAL A 290 -0.60 -1.35 10.81
N ARG A 291 -1.31 -0.21 10.73
CA ARG A 291 -1.43 0.71 11.86
C ARG A 291 -2.16 0.07 13.04
N GLU A 292 -3.26 -0.65 12.77
CA GLU A 292 -4.01 -1.38 13.80
C GLU A 292 -3.13 -2.43 14.49
N TRP A 293 -2.34 -3.17 13.72
CA TRP A 293 -1.39 -4.15 14.27
C TRP A 293 -0.32 -3.46 15.13
N LEU A 294 0.26 -2.36 14.66
CA LEU A 294 1.24 -1.58 15.43
C LEU A 294 0.64 -1.05 16.74
N MET A 295 -0.56 -0.46 16.69
CA MET A 295 -1.27 0.04 17.87
C MET A 295 -1.58 -1.07 18.88
N ALA A 296 -2.02 -2.23 18.41
CA ALA A 296 -2.29 -3.39 19.26
C ALA A 296 -1.03 -3.92 19.96
N ASN A 297 0.17 -3.62 19.39
CA ASN A 297 1.47 -3.96 19.97
C ASN A 297 2.17 -2.75 20.63
N GLY A 298 1.42 -1.68 20.96
CA GLY A 298 1.91 -0.55 21.75
C GLY A 298 2.72 0.49 20.99
N PHE A 299 2.64 0.51 19.65
CA PHE A 299 3.38 1.46 18.83
C PHE A 299 2.45 2.41 18.07
N GLN A 300 2.68 3.71 18.23
CA GLN A 300 1.95 4.80 17.55
C GLN A 300 2.88 5.93 17.07
N GLY A 301 4.18 5.64 16.95
CA GLY A 301 5.17 6.61 16.49
C GLY A 301 5.59 7.64 17.52
N GLN A 302 5.20 7.47 18.81
CA GLN A 302 5.53 8.43 19.88
C GLN A 302 6.97 8.23 20.37
N ALA A 303 7.56 9.30 20.89
CA ALA A 303 8.91 9.25 21.44
C ALA A 303 9.05 8.18 22.53
N GLY A 304 10.08 7.39 22.46
CA GLY A 304 10.37 6.29 23.39
C GLY A 304 9.67 4.97 23.11
N GLN A 305 8.73 4.92 22.17
CA GLN A 305 8.15 3.65 21.70
C GLN A 305 9.09 2.91 20.78
N LYS A 306 9.05 1.57 20.84
CA LYS A 306 9.81 0.71 19.94
C LYS A 306 8.86 0.03 18.95
N VAL A 307 9.27 -0.03 17.69
CA VAL A 307 8.56 -0.83 16.69
C VAL A 307 8.56 -2.28 17.13
N PRO A 308 7.40 -2.96 17.17
CA PRO A 308 7.34 -4.39 17.50
C PRO A 308 8.10 -5.21 16.45
N GLU A 309 8.58 -6.39 16.87
CA GLU A 309 9.30 -7.30 15.99
C GLU A 309 8.41 -7.73 14.81
N MET A 310 8.89 -7.49 13.60
CA MET A 310 8.24 -7.90 12.36
C MET A 310 8.74 -9.29 11.96
N THR A 311 8.11 -10.34 12.52
CA THR A 311 8.49 -11.72 12.18
C THR A 311 8.23 -12.04 10.71
N PRO A 312 8.88 -13.08 10.14
CA PRO A 312 8.64 -13.51 8.77
C PRO A 312 7.15 -13.79 8.47
N GLU A 313 6.40 -14.29 9.44
CA GLU A 313 4.97 -14.57 9.31
C GLU A 313 4.16 -13.26 9.20
N ILE A 314 4.52 -12.23 9.96
CA ILE A 314 3.89 -10.90 9.90
C ILE A 314 4.20 -10.25 8.55
N VAL A 315 5.47 -10.27 8.12
CA VAL A 315 5.87 -9.75 6.81
C VAL A 315 5.13 -10.44 5.68
N ALA A 316 5.04 -11.79 5.71
CA ALA A 316 4.28 -12.56 4.72
C ALA A 316 2.79 -12.19 4.73
N GLY A 317 2.17 -12.06 5.90
CA GLY A 317 0.76 -11.65 6.03
C GLY A 317 0.51 -10.24 5.49
N ILE A 318 1.44 -9.31 5.68
CA ILE A 318 1.36 -7.97 5.10
C ILE A 318 1.52 -8.04 3.57
N THR A 319 2.47 -8.83 3.06
CA THR A 319 2.67 -9.05 1.62
C THR A 319 1.40 -9.59 0.95
N ASP A 320 0.81 -10.64 1.52
CA ASP A 320 -0.42 -11.23 0.98
C ASP A 320 -1.57 -10.20 0.96
N ARG A 321 -1.63 -9.33 1.96
CA ARG A 321 -2.62 -8.26 2.01
C ARG A 321 -2.41 -7.20 0.93
N TYR A 322 -1.17 -6.81 0.62
CA TYR A 322 -0.88 -5.90 -0.49
C TYR A 322 -1.22 -6.53 -1.85
N ILE A 323 -0.98 -7.83 -2.03
CA ILE A 323 -1.38 -8.55 -3.24
C ILE A 323 -2.91 -8.62 -3.35
N GLU A 324 -3.61 -8.96 -2.26
CA GLU A 324 -5.08 -8.91 -2.20
C GLU A 324 -5.62 -7.52 -2.58
N LEU A 325 -4.98 -6.46 -2.07
CA LEU A 325 -5.31 -5.07 -2.41
C LEU A 325 -5.17 -4.81 -3.91
N TYR A 326 -4.05 -5.24 -4.51
CA TYR A 326 -3.84 -5.11 -5.95
C TYR A 326 -4.95 -5.79 -6.74
N GLU A 327 -5.22 -7.07 -6.46
CA GLU A 327 -6.18 -7.87 -7.20
C GLU A 327 -7.61 -7.32 -7.08
N ASN A 328 -8.01 -6.86 -5.89
CA ASN A 328 -9.33 -6.26 -5.69
C ASN A 328 -9.47 -4.87 -6.32
N ILE A 329 -8.43 -4.03 -6.26
CA ILE A 329 -8.49 -2.65 -6.80
C ILE A 329 -8.39 -2.65 -8.32
N THR A 330 -7.56 -3.53 -8.90
CA THR A 330 -7.32 -3.55 -10.34
C THR A 330 -8.23 -4.51 -11.10
N GLY A 331 -8.79 -5.52 -10.43
CA GLY A 331 -9.48 -6.65 -11.06
C GLY A 331 -8.54 -7.60 -11.82
N GLU A 332 -7.22 -7.47 -11.64
CA GLU A 332 -6.20 -8.24 -12.32
C GLU A 332 -5.47 -9.15 -11.33
N ARG A 333 -5.12 -10.36 -11.78
CA ARG A 333 -4.29 -11.25 -10.96
C ARG A 333 -2.89 -10.69 -10.83
N PHE A 334 -2.34 -10.66 -9.60
CA PHE A 334 -0.98 -10.23 -9.37
C PHE A 334 0.03 -11.27 -9.89
N ILE A 335 0.94 -10.82 -10.75
CA ILE A 335 1.98 -11.67 -11.30
C ILE A 335 3.29 -11.39 -10.54
N LYS A 336 3.68 -12.33 -9.70
CA LYS A 336 5.01 -12.35 -9.09
C LYS A 336 6.01 -12.63 -10.20
N GLY A 337 6.94 -11.71 -10.45
CA GLY A 337 7.97 -11.93 -11.47
C GLY A 337 8.71 -13.24 -11.22
N ALA A 338 8.88 -14.05 -12.26
CA ALA A 338 9.57 -15.34 -12.19
C ALA A 338 11.05 -15.22 -11.76
N GLU A 339 11.60 -14.01 -11.82
CA GLU A 339 13.00 -13.68 -11.53
C GLU A 339 13.23 -13.26 -10.08
N ALA A 340 12.25 -13.37 -9.20
CA ALA A 340 12.35 -12.96 -7.80
C ALA A 340 13.27 -13.86 -6.94
N ALA A 341 14.28 -14.49 -7.57
CA ALA A 341 15.18 -15.39 -6.87
C ALA A 341 16.10 -14.65 -5.87
N ASP A 342 16.52 -13.42 -6.18
CA ASP A 342 17.36 -12.63 -5.28
C ASP A 342 17.25 -11.11 -5.56
N THR A 343 17.57 -10.31 -4.55
CA THR A 343 17.55 -8.84 -4.58
C THR A 343 18.44 -8.27 -5.69
N GLN A 344 19.60 -8.86 -5.94
CA GLN A 344 20.55 -8.36 -6.92
C GLN A 344 20.02 -8.50 -8.36
N SER A 345 19.37 -9.60 -8.67
CA SER A 345 18.72 -9.82 -9.97
C SER A 345 17.62 -8.80 -10.24
N ILE A 346 16.81 -8.48 -9.21
CA ILE A 346 15.77 -7.44 -9.31
C ILE A 346 16.40 -6.06 -9.56
N LEU A 347 17.45 -5.70 -8.82
CA LEU A 347 18.15 -4.42 -8.99
C LEU A 347 18.76 -4.29 -10.39
N HIS A 348 19.44 -5.32 -10.89
CA HIS A 348 20.00 -5.31 -12.26
C HIS A 348 18.90 -5.22 -13.33
N ARG A 349 17.75 -5.87 -13.13
CA ARG A 349 16.60 -5.74 -14.05
C ARG A 349 16.11 -4.30 -14.09
N ILE A 350 15.89 -3.68 -12.93
CA ILE A 350 15.45 -2.29 -12.81
C ILE A 350 16.43 -1.36 -13.52
N GLU A 351 17.72 -1.44 -13.18
CA GLU A 351 18.77 -0.59 -13.75
C GLU A 351 18.81 -0.68 -15.28
N ARG A 352 18.83 -1.88 -15.83
CA ARG A 352 18.84 -2.13 -17.28
C ARG A 352 17.59 -1.57 -17.95
N ASN A 353 16.40 -1.80 -17.41
CA ASN A 353 15.14 -1.37 -17.98
C ASN A 353 15.03 0.17 -17.96
N VAL A 354 15.43 0.81 -16.87
CA VAL A 354 15.46 2.26 -16.75
C VAL A 354 16.48 2.88 -17.71
N ALA A 355 17.69 2.35 -17.79
CA ALA A 355 18.72 2.86 -18.71
C ALA A 355 18.24 2.78 -20.18
N ALA A 356 17.60 1.69 -20.58
CA ALA A 356 17.01 1.54 -21.91
C ALA A 356 15.90 2.59 -22.17
N CYS A 357 15.01 2.80 -21.20
CA CYS A 357 13.96 3.80 -21.27
C CYS A 357 14.53 5.22 -21.41
N LEU A 358 15.47 5.63 -20.55
CA LEU A 358 16.09 6.95 -20.59
C LEU A 358 16.80 7.21 -21.92
N LYS A 359 17.44 6.19 -22.52
CA LYS A 359 18.05 6.29 -23.84
C LYS A 359 17.02 6.56 -24.94
N SER A 360 15.79 6.07 -24.80
CA SER A 360 14.72 6.30 -25.79
C SER A 360 14.06 7.67 -25.67
N LEU A 361 14.29 8.41 -24.57
CA LEU A 361 13.75 9.75 -24.33
C LEU A 361 14.71 10.88 -24.81
N LYS A 362 15.94 10.52 -25.16
CA LYS A 362 16.94 11.43 -25.76
C LYS A 362 16.78 11.49 -27.27
#